data_313be3e317c9002332ae9cefafde8e4d
#
_entry.id   313be3e317c9002332ae9cefafde8e4d
#
_cell.length_a   1.000
_cell.length_b   1.000
_cell.length_c   1.000
_cell.angle_alpha   90.00
_cell.angle_beta   90.00
_cell.angle_gamma   90.00
#
_symmetry.space_group_name_H-M   'P 1'
#
loop_
_entity.id
_entity.type
_entity.pdbx_description
1 polymer ?
#
loop_
_entity_poly.entity_id
_entity_poly.type
_entity_poly.pdbx_seq_one_letter_code
_entity_poly.pdbx_strand_id
1 'polypeptide(L)'
;MSAFFRQAFRTLREKQVQNLVVDVRSNGGGDAAISTLLTRYLIDKKFKLADSLYTIRRHSRYDGYIQHGLAYDFLTFFASRRHSDGYYHFGYFERHHYSPVKENHFDGSVYVLTGGNSFSATCLFAGALKGQRNVTLVGEETGGGYYGNTAWMIPDVTLPETGVRFRLPRFRLVVDRRRQKDGRGVLPDVPALPSIEALSKGQDFKTAKAKELIRLKAADTTGQ
;
A
#
# COMPACT_ATOMS: atom_id res chain seq x y z
N MET A 1 -1.66 9.07 14.31
CA MET A 1 -2.12 7.83 13.62
C MET A 1 -1.87 6.56 14.45
N SER A 2 -0.68 6.32 15.04
CA SER A 2 -0.43 5.11 15.84
C SER A 2 -1.37 4.95 17.04
N ALA A 3 -1.65 6.03 17.77
CA ALA A 3 -2.63 6.03 18.88
C ALA A 3 -4.04 5.69 18.40
N PHE A 4 -4.45 6.22 17.24
CA PHE A 4 -5.75 5.92 16.63
C PHE A 4 -5.88 4.41 16.30
N PHE A 5 -4.90 3.80 15.62
CA PHE A 5 -4.97 2.37 15.33
C PHE A 5 -5.01 1.52 16.60
N ARG A 6 -4.19 1.85 17.60
CA ARG A 6 -4.19 1.14 18.88
C ARG A 6 -5.57 1.17 19.53
N GLN A 7 -6.22 2.34 19.58
CA GLN A 7 -7.55 2.47 20.15
C GLN A 7 -8.61 1.78 19.31
N ALA A 8 -8.60 1.96 17.97
CA ALA A 8 -9.55 1.34 17.06
C ALA A 8 -9.53 -0.19 17.17
N PHE A 9 -8.35 -0.80 17.06
CA PHE A 9 -8.22 -2.26 17.13
C PHE A 9 -8.50 -2.82 18.54
N ARG A 10 -8.22 -2.03 19.62
CA ARG A 10 -8.69 -2.37 20.95
C ARG A 10 -10.23 -2.42 21.01
N THR A 11 -10.90 -1.39 20.48
CA THR A 11 -12.37 -1.34 20.45
C THR A 11 -12.97 -2.48 19.62
N LEU A 12 -12.36 -2.82 18.46
CA LEU A 12 -12.80 -3.96 17.67
C LEU A 12 -12.73 -5.27 18.47
N ARG A 13 -11.65 -5.47 19.23
CA ARG A 13 -11.49 -6.64 20.11
C ARG A 13 -12.50 -6.64 21.26
N GLU A 14 -12.64 -5.53 21.97
CA GLU A 14 -13.58 -5.41 23.11
C GLU A 14 -15.03 -5.66 22.69
N LYS A 15 -15.39 -5.23 21.48
CA LYS A 15 -16.72 -5.45 20.89
C LYS A 15 -16.86 -6.78 20.15
N GLN A 16 -15.83 -7.61 20.16
CA GLN A 16 -15.82 -8.92 19.48
C GLN A 16 -16.25 -8.83 18.00
N VAL A 17 -15.81 -7.80 17.30
CA VAL A 17 -16.16 -7.58 15.90
C VAL A 17 -15.58 -8.69 15.02
N GLN A 18 -16.44 -9.38 14.27
CA GLN A 18 -16.05 -10.51 13.43
C GLN A 18 -15.73 -10.11 11.98
N ASN A 19 -16.25 -8.98 11.52
CA ASN A 19 -16.09 -8.53 10.14
C ASN A 19 -15.66 -7.06 10.12
N LEU A 20 -14.58 -6.76 9.41
CA LEU A 20 -14.02 -5.42 9.25
C LEU A 20 -14.00 -5.04 7.77
N VAL A 21 -14.59 -3.91 7.44
CA VAL A 21 -14.45 -3.30 6.11
C VAL A 21 -13.44 -2.15 6.20
N VAL A 22 -12.38 -2.22 5.41
CA VAL A 22 -11.35 -1.18 5.28
C VAL A 22 -11.50 -0.52 3.93
N ASP A 23 -12.00 0.70 3.91
CA ASP A 23 -12.22 1.45 2.67
C ASP A 23 -10.99 2.26 2.30
N VAL A 24 -10.32 1.85 1.23
CA VAL A 24 -9.15 2.55 0.67
C VAL A 24 -9.32 2.88 -0.81
N ARG A 25 -10.55 2.79 -1.34
CA ARG A 25 -10.84 2.99 -2.77
C ARG A 25 -10.53 4.38 -3.30
N SER A 26 -10.49 5.39 -2.43
CA SER A 26 -10.12 6.78 -2.76
C SER A 26 -8.86 7.25 -2.06
N ASN A 27 -8.04 6.32 -1.54
CA ASN A 27 -6.83 6.63 -0.81
C ASN A 27 -5.62 6.64 -1.73
N GLY A 28 -5.10 7.83 -2.06
CA GLY A 28 -3.95 8.04 -2.94
C GLY A 28 -2.60 7.62 -2.35
N GLY A 29 -2.58 7.06 -1.14
CA GLY A 29 -1.36 6.66 -0.44
C GLY A 29 -0.98 7.64 0.66
N GLY A 30 0.33 7.80 0.87
CA GLY A 30 0.89 8.64 1.92
C GLY A 30 2.08 7.98 2.60
N ASP A 31 2.16 8.07 3.93
CA ASP A 31 3.26 7.53 4.70
C ASP A 31 3.27 5.98 4.72
N ALA A 32 4.35 5.40 4.18
CA ALA A 32 4.54 3.95 4.14
C ALA A 32 4.65 3.33 5.54
N ALA A 33 5.12 4.06 6.56
CA ALA A 33 5.19 3.56 7.92
C ALA A 33 3.79 3.41 8.53
N ILE A 34 2.87 4.34 8.23
CA ILE A 34 1.47 4.27 8.66
C ILE A 34 0.76 3.10 7.98
N SER A 35 0.95 2.96 6.67
CA SER A 35 0.43 1.82 5.89
C SER A 35 0.94 0.48 6.43
N THR A 36 2.25 0.39 6.71
CA THR A 36 2.88 -0.79 7.31
C THR A 36 2.29 -1.09 8.68
N LEU A 37 2.06 -0.08 9.51
CA LEU A 37 1.45 -0.28 10.84
C LEU A 37 0.03 -0.84 10.73
N LEU A 38 -0.80 -0.32 9.83
CA LEU A 38 -2.14 -0.87 9.58
C LEU A 38 -2.06 -2.32 9.07
N THR A 39 -1.15 -2.59 8.14
CA THR A 39 -0.91 -3.95 7.64
C THR A 39 -0.60 -4.91 8.79
N ARG A 40 0.24 -4.51 9.74
CA ARG A 40 0.62 -5.35 10.89
C ARG A 40 -0.53 -5.71 11.84
N TYR A 41 -1.60 -4.93 11.87
CA TYR A 41 -2.81 -5.28 12.63
C TYR A 41 -3.69 -6.32 11.94
N LEU A 42 -3.48 -6.56 10.65
CA LEU A 42 -4.36 -7.40 9.81
C LEU A 42 -3.66 -8.61 9.19
N ILE A 43 -2.34 -8.61 9.10
CA ILE A 43 -1.56 -9.66 8.43
C ILE A 43 -1.17 -10.76 9.41
N ASP A 44 -1.30 -12.04 8.99
CA ASP A 44 -1.03 -13.20 9.84
C ASP A 44 0.46 -13.57 9.92
N LYS A 45 1.26 -13.14 8.96
CA LYS A 45 2.67 -13.55 8.82
C LYS A 45 3.62 -12.38 8.63
N LYS A 46 4.89 -12.63 8.86
CA LYS A 46 5.94 -11.63 8.57
C LYS A 46 5.94 -11.25 7.08
N PHE A 47 6.17 -9.98 6.79
CA PHE A 47 6.23 -9.46 5.43
C PHE A 47 7.34 -8.43 5.28
N LYS A 48 7.73 -8.15 4.05
CA LYS A 48 8.64 -7.05 3.66
C LYS A 48 7.89 -5.99 2.88
N LEU A 49 8.37 -4.76 2.95
CA LEU A 49 7.86 -3.68 2.09
C LEU A 49 8.34 -3.82 0.66
N ALA A 50 9.57 -4.32 0.48
CA ALA A 50 10.19 -4.43 -0.83
C ALA A 50 11.21 -5.56 -0.87
N ASP A 51 11.31 -6.20 -2.02
CA ASP A 51 12.42 -7.08 -2.37
C ASP A 51 13.62 -6.30 -2.87
N SER A 52 13.40 -5.10 -3.43
CA SER A 52 14.46 -4.20 -3.84
C SER A 52 14.01 -2.75 -3.81
N LEU A 53 14.88 -1.89 -3.28
CA LEU A 53 14.74 -0.44 -3.34
C LEU A 53 16.10 0.14 -3.74
N TYR A 54 16.19 0.69 -4.94
CA TYR A 54 17.46 1.15 -5.47
C TYR A 54 17.36 2.43 -6.28
N THR A 55 18.50 3.08 -6.45
CA THR A 55 18.70 4.19 -7.39
C THR A 55 19.91 3.89 -8.29
N ILE A 56 19.86 4.41 -9.52
CA ILE A 56 20.95 4.27 -10.49
C ILE A 56 22.16 5.09 -10.05
N ARG A 57 21.91 6.27 -9.49
CA ARG A 57 22.95 7.24 -9.07
C ARG A 57 22.54 7.89 -7.75
N ARG A 58 23.50 8.14 -6.88
CA ARG A 58 23.31 8.94 -5.65
C ARG A 58 23.10 10.42 -5.96
N HIS A 59 23.82 10.92 -6.97
CA HIS A 59 23.80 12.31 -7.40
C HIS A 59 23.20 12.46 -8.78
N SER A 60 22.53 13.57 -9.00
CA SER A 60 21.94 13.96 -10.27
C SER A 60 22.46 15.35 -10.65
N ARG A 61 22.56 15.65 -11.94
CA ARG A 61 22.83 17.00 -12.42
C ARG A 61 21.77 18.03 -11.99
N TYR A 62 20.65 17.59 -11.47
CA TYR A 62 19.56 18.43 -10.97
C TYR A 62 19.60 18.64 -9.45
N ASP A 63 20.59 18.12 -8.75
CA ASP A 63 20.65 18.16 -7.27
C ASP A 63 20.65 19.61 -6.74
N GLY A 64 21.30 20.55 -7.44
CA GLY A 64 21.27 21.97 -7.09
C GLY A 64 19.88 22.64 -7.20
N TYR A 65 18.93 22.01 -7.88
CA TYR A 65 17.57 22.51 -8.06
C TYR A 65 16.54 21.75 -7.21
N ILE A 66 17.01 20.75 -6.44
CA ILE A 66 16.16 19.97 -5.53
C ILE A 66 15.95 20.77 -4.24
N GLN A 67 14.70 20.94 -3.85
CA GLN A 67 14.38 21.50 -2.55
C GLN A 67 14.94 20.60 -1.43
N HIS A 68 15.74 21.20 -0.52
CA HIS A 68 16.47 20.45 0.52
C HIS A 68 17.48 19.42 0.00
N GLY A 69 18.11 19.67 -1.15
CA GLY A 69 19.02 18.75 -1.84
C GLY A 69 20.12 18.17 -0.97
N LEU A 70 20.77 18.98 -0.11
CA LEU A 70 21.83 18.54 0.80
C LEU A 70 21.37 17.46 1.78
N ALA A 71 20.18 17.62 2.38
CA ALA A 71 19.65 16.63 3.31
C ALA A 71 19.28 15.32 2.56
N TYR A 72 18.78 15.47 1.34
CA TYR A 72 18.46 14.36 0.47
C TYR A 72 19.72 13.55 0.07
N ASP A 73 20.79 14.24 -0.32
CA ASP A 73 22.06 13.62 -0.68
C ASP A 73 22.72 12.93 0.50
N PHE A 74 22.71 13.57 1.67
CA PHE A 74 23.21 12.99 2.91
C PHE A 74 22.47 11.69 3.24
N LEU A 75 21.14 11.70 3.24
CA LEU A 75 20.34 10.52 3.50
C LEU A 75 20.62 9.40 2.49
N THR A 76 20.67 9.74 1.19
CA THR A 76 20.92 8.77 0.13
C THR A 76 22.32 8.17 0.25
N PHE A 77 23.33 8.99 0.61
CA PHE A 77 24.71 8.56 0.79
C PHE A 77 24.85 7.54 1.93
N PHE A 78 24.27 7.81 3.09
CA PHE A 78 24.39 6.95 4.25
C PHE A 78 23.48 5.73 4.23
N ALA A 79 22.27 5.86 3.67
CA ALA A 79 21.26 4.80 3.64
C ALA A 79 21.47 3.78 2.50
N SER A 80 22.26 4.10 1.46
CA SER A 80 22.46 3.22 0.31
C SER A 80 23.88 2.68 0.18
N ARG A 81 24.01 1.49 -0.41
CA ARG A 81 25.28 0.85 -0.75
C ARG A 81 25.27 0.38 -2.20
N ARG A 82 26.40 0.51 -2.89
CA ARG A 82 26.58 -0.01 -4.25
C ARG A 82 26.62 -1.52 -4.21
N HIS A 83 25.84 -2.15 -5.08
CA HIS A 83 25.79 -3.60 -5.23
C HIS A 83 26.49 -4.04 -6.54
N SER A 84 26.60 -5.35 -6.73
CA SER A 84 27.25 -5.97 -7.90
C SER A 84 26.53 -5.69 -9.22
N ASP A 85 25.23 -5.37 -9.18
CA ASP A 85 24.44 -4.94 -10.33
C ASP A 85 24.72 -3.49 -10.78
N GLY A 86 25.61 -2.80 -10.04
CA GLY A 86 26.01 -1.43 -10.32
C GLY A 86 25.10 -0.35 -9.73
N TYR A 87 23.96 -0.72 -9.11
CA TYR A 87 23.02 0.20 -8.51
C TYR A 87 23.26 0.42 -7.01
N TYR A 88 22.65 1.46 -6.45
CA TYR A 88 22.74 1.81 -5.04
C TYR A 88 21.48 1.36 -4.30
N HIS A 89 21.58 0.33 -3.48
CA HIS A 89 20.49 -0.33 -2.79
C HIS A 89 20.32 0.16 -1.35
N PHE A 90 19.07 0.26 -0.92
CA PHE A 90 18.67 0.61 0.45
C PHE A 90 18.42 -0.66 1.26
N GLY A 91 19.49 -1.32 1.64
CA GLY A 91 19.46 -2.65 2.24
C GLY A 91 18.61 -2.80 3.51
N TYR A 92 18.34 -1.71 4.24
CA TYR A 92 17.41 -1.77 5.37
C TYR A 92 16.03 -2.22 4.92
N PHE A 93 15.43 -1.53 3.92
CA PHE A 93 14.09 -1.85 3.42
C PHE A 93 14.01 -3.22 2.74
N GLU A 94 15.08 -3.66 2.11
CA GLU A 94 15.15 -4.93 1.40
C GLU A 94 15.26 -6.14 2.34
N ARG A 95 15.87 -5.96 3.53
CA ARG A 95 16.08 -7.04 4.50
C ARG A 95 15.13 -7.01 5.67
N HIS A 96 14.52 -5.86 5.96
CA HIS A 96 13.68 -5.71 7.13
C HIS A 96 12.35 -6.46 6.96
N HIS A 97 12.03 -7.29 7.95
CA HIS A 97 10.76 -8.00 8.04
C HIS A 97 9.90 -7.40 9.15
N TYR A 98 8.70 -7.05 8.81
CA TYR A 98 7.69 -6.58 9.75
C TYR A 98 6.89 -7.77 10.26
N SER A 99 6.68 -7.84 11.58
CA SER A 99 5.85 -8.86 12.20
C SER A 99 4.44 -8.32 12.46
N PRO A 100 3.42 -9.19 12.48
CA PRO A 100 2.10 -8.86 13.01
C PRO A 100 2.23 -8.21 14.39
N VAL A 101 1.29 -7.34 14.76
CA VAL A 101 1.20 -6.86 16.15
C VAL A 101 0.79 -8.02 17.05
N LYS A 102 1.30 -8.01 18.30
CA LYS A 102 0.92 -9.04 19.30
C LYS A 102 -0.39 -8.70 19.99
N GLU A 103 -0.61 -7.40 20.26
CA GLU A 103 -1.79 -6.93 20.96
C GLU A 103 -2.83 -6.37 20.00
N ASN A 104 -4.09 -6.74 20.20
CA ASN A 104 -5.22 -6.28 19.39
C ASN A 104 -5.08 -6.57 17.88
N HIS A 105 -4.40 -7.66 17.53
CA HIS A 105 -4.43 -8.19 16.16
C HIS A 105 -5.88 -8.53 15.80
N PHE A 106 -6.27 -8.31 14.55
CA PHE A 106 -7.61 -8.60 14.10
C PHE A 106 -7.65 -9.92 13.32
N ASP A 107 -8.25 -10.92 13.93
CA ASP A 107 -8.31 -12.29 13.39
C ASP A 107 -9.61 -12.59 12.63
N GLY A 108 -10.56 -11.65 12.63
CA GLY A 108 -11.82 -11.76 11.91
C GLY A 108 -11.68 -11.61 10.40
N SER A 109 -12.82 -11.60 9.70
CA SER A 109 -12.85 -11.41 8.24
C SER A 109 -12.62 -9.96 7.86
N VAL A 110 -11.70 -9.71 6.94
CA VAL A 110 -11.34 -8.37 6.46
C VAL A 110 -11.74 -8.20 4.99
N TYR A 111 -12.49 -7.16 4.70
CA TYR A 111 -12.88 -6.78 3.35
C TYR A 111 -12.23 -5.45 3.02
N VAL A 112 -11.30 -5.43 2.07
CA VAL A 112 -10.59 -4.22 1.66
C VAL A 112 -11.23 -3.69 0.38
N LEU A 113 -11.84 -2.51 0.46
CA LEU A 113 -12.42 -1.88 -0.74
C LEU A 113 -11.33 -1.15 -1.50
N THR A 114 -11.11 -1.55 -2.76
CA THR A 114 -10.11 -0.96 -3.66
C THR A 114 -10.74 -0.27 -4.86
N GLY A 115 -9.99 0.61 -5.51
CA GLY A 115 -10.41 1.31 -6.72
C GLY A 115 -9.27 1.97 -7.47
N GLY A 116 -9.55 2.52 -8.63
CA GLY A 116 -8.56 3.20 -9.48
C GLY A 116 -7.82 4.35 -8.80
N ASN A 117 -8.38 4.93 -7.72
CA ASN A 117 -7.72 5.96 -6.92
C ASN A 117 -6.91 5.40 -5.73
N SER A 118 -6.80 4.08 -5.59
CA SER A 118 -5.89 3.46 -4.62
C SER A 118 -4.47 3.48 -5.16
N PHE A 119 -3.57 4.30 -4.57
CA PHE A 119 -2.20 4.48 -5.06
C PHE A 119 -1.13 4.32 -3.97
N SER A 120 0.13 4.16 -4.40
CA SER A 120 1.33 4.25 -3.56
C SER A 120 1.26 3.33 -2.32
N ALA A 121 1.38 3.87 -1.11
CA ALA A 121 1.33 3.12 0.16
C ALA A 121 0.06 2.27 0.32
N THR A 122 -1.06 2.68 -0.30
CA THR A 122 -2.31 1.90 -0.33
C THR A 122 -2.15 0.61 -1.15
N CYS A 123 -1.39 0.66 -2.25
CA CYS A 123 -1.10 -0.54 -3.04
C CYS A 123 -0.16 -1.50 -2.30
N LEU A 124 0.79 -0.98 -1.50
CA LEU A 124 1.62 -1.80 -0.63
C LEU A 124 0.77 -2.53 0.40
N PHE A 125 -0.18 -1.82 1.03
CA PHE A 125 -1.14 -2.38 1.98
C PHE A 125 -2.01 -3.47 1.33
N ALA A 126 -2.73 -3.15 0.26
CA ALA A 126 -3.62 -4.09 -0.41
C ALA A 126 -2.83 -5.31 -0.94
N GLY A 127 -1.67 -5.06 -1.54
CA GLY A 127 -0.81 -6.11 -2.09
C GLY A 127 -0.17 -7.01 -1.05
N ALA A 128 0.11 -6.52 0.16
CA ALA A 128 0.62 -7.33 1.27
C ALA A 128 -0.46 -8.27 1.83
N LEU A 129 -1.71 -7.84 1.85
CA LEU A 129 -2.85 -8.61 2.39
C LEU A 129 -3.46 -9.56 1.36
N LYS A 130 -3.25 -9.32 0.05
CA LYS A 130 -3.83 -10.16 -1.02
C LYS A 130 -3.41 -11.62 -0.89
N GLY A 131 -4.43 -12.50 -0.95
CA GLY A 131 -4.24 -13.96 -0.84
C GLY A 131 -4.13 -14.47 0.59
N GLN A 132 -4.33 -13.62 1.62
CA GLN A 132 -4.48 -14.07 2.99
C GLN A 132 -5.89 -14.64 3.21
N ARG A 133 -6.00 -15.76 3.88
CA ARG A 133 -7.25 -16.55 4.01
C ARG A 133 -8.46 -15.76 4.52
N ASN A 134 -8.25 -14.87 5.49
CA ASN A 134 -9.33 -14.07 6.08
C ASN A 134 -9.48 -12.68 5.45
N VAL A 135 -8.76 -12.38 4.36
CA VAL A 135 -8.83 -11.09 3.65
C VAL A 135 -9.44 -11.28 2.27
N THR A 136 -10.36 -10.41 1.92
CA THR A 136 -10.96 -10.33 0.57
C THR A 136 -10.86 -8.90 0.05
N LEU A 137 -10.17 -8.71 -1.06
CA LEU A 137 -10.13 -7.43 -1.77
C LEU A 137 -11.38 -7.33 -2.64
N VAL A 138 -12.15 -6.25 -2.50
CA VAL A 138 -13.42 -6.03 -3.19
C VAL A 138 -13.38 -4.72 -3.96
N GLY A 139 -13.76 -4.72 -5.21
CA GLY A 139 -13.90 -3.48 -5.99
C GLY A 139 -13.23 -3.53 -7.34
N GLU A 140 -12.36 -2.55 -7.60
CA GLU A 140 -11.63 -2.42 -8.86
C GLU A 140 -10.13 -2.56 -8.62
N GLU A 141 -9.40 -2.79 -9.71
CA GLU A 141 -7.94 -2.75 -9.72
C GLU A 141 -7.42 -1.44 -9.13
N THR A 142 -6.35 -1.50 -8.32
CA THR A 142 -5.70 -0.29 -7.82
C THR A 142 -5.01 0.46 -8.96
N GLY A 143 -4.98 1.81 -8.90
CA GLY A 143 -4.28 2.60 -9.90
C GLY A 143 -2.76 2.55 -9.77
N GLY A 144 -2.23 2.18 -8.61
CA GLY A 144 -0.80 1.99 -8.41
C GLY A 144 -0.35 0.55 -8.64
N GLY A 145 0.91 0.37 -9.07
CA GLY A 145 1.44 -0.92 -9.51
C GLY A 145 1.61 -1.96 -8.40
N TYR A 146 1.30 -3.22 -8.72
CA TYR A 146 1.43 -4.36 -7.82
C TYR A 146 2.85 -4.91 -7.74
N TYR A 147 3.57 -4.92 -8.88
CA TYR A 147 4.98 -5.34 -8.95
C TYR A 147 5.89 -4.36 -8.22
N GLY A 148 5.66 -3.07 -8.40
CA GLY A 148 6.50 -2.00 -7.87
C GLY A 148 6.19 -0.65 -8.50
N ASN A 149 6.94 0.36 -8.09
CA ASN A 149 6.74 1.75 -8.56
C ASN A 149 8.03 2.56 -8.46
N THR A 150 7.96 3.85 -8.77
CA THR A 150 9.06 4.81 -8.62
C THR A 150 8.71 5.93 -7.62
N ALA A 151 7.66 5.73 -6.84
CA ALA A 151 7.11 6.75 -5.95
C ALA A 151 7.76 6.77 -4.55
N TRP A 152 9.03 6.41 -4.44
CA TRP A 152 9.78 6.46 -3.19
C TRP A 152 10.64 7.72 -3.16
N MET A 153 10.45 8.59 -2.15
CA MET A 153 11.22 9.82 -1.98
C MET A 153 11.30 10.61 -3.31
N ILE A 154 10.22 11.24 -3.72
CA ILE A 154 10.13 12.00 -4.96
C ILE A 154 10.38 13.49 -4.65
N PRO A 155 11.62 14.01 -4.77
CA PRO A 155 11.89 15.41 -4.51
C PRO A 155 11.25 16.33 -5.54
N ASP A 156 10.88 17.53 -5.10
CA ASP A 156 10.48 18.61 -5.98
C ASP A 156 11.72 19.29 -6.57
N VAL A 157 11.71 19.51 -7.87
CA VAL A 157 12.72 20.24 -8.63
C VAL A 157 12.08 21.50 -9.21
N THR A 158 12.75 22.65 -9.05
CA THR A 158 12.34 23.92 -9.69
C THR A 158 13.40 24.35 -10.68
N LEU A 159 13.01 24.50 -11.94
CA LEU A 159 13.93 25.00 -12.99
C LEU A 159 14.18 26.50 -12.79
N PRO A 160 15.46 26.95 -12.76
CA PRO A 160 15.80 28.32 -12.39
C PRO A 160 15.29 29.35 -13.43
N GLU A 161 15.37 29.03 -14.71
CA GLU A 161 15.03 29.97 -15.78
C GLU A 161 13.51 30.18 -15.96
N THR A 162 12.72 29.11 -15.77
CA THR A 162 11.30 29.13 -16.08
C THR A 162 10.40 29.06 -14.84
N GLY A 163 10.96 28.75 -13.67
CA GLY A 163 10.19 28.51 -12.46
C GLY A 163 9.31 27.25 -12.51
N VAL A 164 9.39 26.47 -13.58
CA VAL A 164 8.61 25.23 -13.73
C VAL A 164 9.02 24.24 -12.63
N ARG A 165 8.01 23.74 -11.91
CA ARG A 165 8.19 22.74 -10.86
C ARG A 165 7.71 21.38 -11.34
N PHE A 166 8.50 20.34 -11.02
CA PHE A 166 8.12 18.96 -11.27
C PHE A 166 8.71 18.04 -10.20
N ARG A 167 8.11 16.86 -10.07
CA ARG A 167 8.60 15.81 -9.18
C ARG A 167 9.54 14.88 -9.94
N LEU A 168 10.71 14.59 -9.34
CA LEU A 168 11.74 13.76 -9.95
C LEU A 168 11.81 12.38 -9.26
N PRO A 169 11.18 11.32 -9.80
CA PRO A 169 11.34 9.96 -9.27
C PRO A 169 12.79 9.49 -9.45
N ARG A 170 13.49 9.24 -8.35
CA ARG A 170 14.90 8.80 -8.39
C ARG A 170 15.09 7.35 -8.00
N PHE A 171 14.08 6.71 -7.41
CA PHE A 171 14.17 5.36 -6.88
C PHE A 171 13.25 4.41 -7.61
N ARG A 172 13.70 3.16 -7.68
CA ARG A 172 12.89 2.04 -8.11
C ARG A 172 12.58 1.17 -6.91
N LEU A 173 11.31 1.03 -6.59
CA LEU A 173 10.78 0.08 -5.61
C LEU A 173 10.26 -1.15 -6.35
N VAL A 174 10.78 -2.33 -6.01
CA VAL A 174 10.24 -3.62 -6.42
C VAL A 174 9.66 -4.27 -5.17
N VAL A 175 8.34 -4.42 -5.14
CA VAL A 175 7.63 -4.94 -3.96
C VAL A 175 7.85 -6.44 -3.82
N ASP A 176 7.62 -7.18 -4.90
CA ASP A 176 7.83 -8.63 -4.94
C ASP A 176 8.29 -9.05 -6.34
N ARG A 177 9.51 -9.56 -6.44
CA ARG A 177 10.15 -9.98 -7.71
C ARG A 177 9.44 -11.16 -8.38
N ARG A 178 8.66 -11.94 -7.64
CA ARG A 178 7.92 -13.09 -8.15
C ARG A 178 6.66 -12.69 -8.92
N ARG A 179 6.20 -11.46 -8.73
CA ARG A 179 5.03 -10.93 -9.44
C ARG A 179 5.39 -10.56 -10.86
N GLN A 180 4.42 -10.67 -11.74
CA GLN A 180 4.59 -10.26 -13.13
C GLN A 180 4.77 -8.74 -13.24
N LYS A 181 5.73 -8.32 -14.08
CA LYS A 181 5.98 -6.91 -14.39
C LYS A 181 5.18 -6.52 -15.63
N ASP A 182 3.87 -6.46 -15.51
CA ASP A 182 2.92 -6.20 -16.59
C ASP A 182 2.28 -4.80 -16.55
N GLY A 183 2.71 -3.97 -15.58
CA GLY A 183 2.15 -2.63 -15.40
C GLY A 183 0.80 -2.60 -14.68
N ARG A 184 0.31 -3.76 -14.21
CA ARG A 184 -0.98 -3.88 -13.52
C ARG A 184 -0.88 -3.46 -12.06
N GLY A 185 -2.03 -3.02 -11.53
CA GLY A 185 -2.26 -2.78 -10.11
C GLY A 185 -2.58 -4.07 -9.35
N VAL A 186 -3.02 -3.91 -8.10
CA VAL A 186 -3.55 -5.01 -7.30
C VAL A 186 -4.97 -5.30 -7.76
N LEU A 187 -5.18 -6.46 -8.38
CA LEU A 187 -6.51 -6.91 -8.79
C LEU A 187 -7.33 -7.30 -7.55
N PRO A 188 -8.62 -6.93 -7.47
CA PRO A 188 -9.49 -7.40 -6.40
C PRO A 188 -9.71 -8.91 -6.52
N ASP A 189 -10.06 -9.56 -5.39
CA ASP A 189 -10.48 -10.96 -5.36
C ASP A 189 -11.93 -11.09 -5.82
N VAL A 190 -12.73 -10.08 -5.49
CA VAL A 190 -14.12 -9.97 -5.92
C VAL A 190 -14.33 -8.64 -6.65
N PRO A 191 -14.43 -8.66 -7.98
CA PRO A 191 -14.73 -7.46 -8.76
C PRO A 191 -16.10 -6.88 -8.37
N ALA A 192 -16.13 -5.56 -8.17
CA ALA A 192 -17.36 -4.80 -7.93
C ALA A 192 -17.31 -3.53 -8.78
N LEU A 193 -17.80 -3.65 -10.01
CA LEU A 193 -17.86 -2.55 -10.97
C LEU A 193 -19.21 -1.81 -10.84
N PRO A 194 -19.23 -0.49 -11.13
CA PRO A 194 -20.48 0.26 -11.12
C PRO A 194 -21.40 -0.23 -12.23
N SER A 195 -22.67 -0.45 -11.90
CA SER A 195 -23.74 -0.58 -12.89
C SER A 195 -24.38 0.79 -13.16
N ILE A 196 -25.00 0.96 -14.33
CA ILE A 196 -25.75 2.17 -14.66
C ILE A 196 -26.83 2.43 -13.60
N GLU A 197 -27.51 1.38 -13.17
CA GLU A 197 -28.53 1.46 -12.14
C GLU A 197 -27.96 1.92 -10.77
N ALA A 198 -26.83 1.36 -10.34
CA ALA A 198 -26.18 1.76 -9.09
C ALA A 198 -25.73 3.23 -9.14
N LEU A 199 -25.17 3.67 -10.27
CA LEU A 199 -24.75 5.06 -10.47
C LEU A 199 -25.96 6.01 -10.46
N SER A 200 -27.04 5.69 -11.17
CA SER A 200 -28.24 6.53 -11.24
C SER A 200 -28.95 6.69 -9.89
N LYS A 201 -28.84 5.68 -9.02
CA LYS A 201 -29.41 5.68 -7.66
C LYS A 201 -28.43 6.17 -6.60
N GLY A 202 -27.21 6.59 -6.96
CA GLY A 202 -26.15 6.99 -6.01
C GLY A 202 -25.76 5.88 -5.02
N GLN A 203 -25.88 4.61 -5.41
CA GLN A 203 -25.59 3.48 -4.54
C GLN A 203 -24.10 3.21 -4.43
N ASP A 204 -23.62 2.98 -3.21
CA ASP A 204 -22.27 2.49 -2.96
C ASP A 204 -22.21 0.97 -3.21
N PHE A 205 -22.01 0.61 -4.48
CA PHE A 205 -21.97 -0.78 -4.96
C PHE A 205 -20.82 -1.60 -4.35
N LYS A 206 -19.67 -0.99 -4.04
CA LYS A 206 -18.53 -1.70 -3.40
C LYS A 206 -18.85 -2.07 -1.96
N THR A 207 -19.38 -1.13 -1.21
CA THR A 207 -19.84 -1.40 0.17
C THR A 207 -21.02 -2.38 0.18
N ALA A 208 -21.94 -2.28 -0.78
CA ALA A 208 -23.04 -3.23 -0.92
C ALA A 208 -22.51 -4.65 -1.17
N LYS A 209 -21.51 -4.79 -2.06
CA LYS A 209 -20.89 -6.09 -2.36
C LYS A 209 -20.17 -6.68 -1.14
N ALA A 210 -19.42 -5.87 -0.39
CA ALA A 210 -18.80 -6.33 0.84
C ALA A 210 -19.83 -6.81 1.88
N LYS A 211 -20.93 -6.08 2.06
CA LYS A 211 -22.04 -6.50 2.93
C LYS A 211 -22.71 -7.80 2.48
N GLU A 212 -22.87 -8.00 1.17
CA GLU A 212 -23.38 -9.26 0.59
C GLU A 212 -22.45 -10.43 0.96
N LEU A 213 -21.13 -10.29 0.76
CA LEU A 213 -20.15 -11.32 1.10
C LEU A 213 -20.17 -11.66 2.59
N ILE A 214 -20.31 -10.66 3.47
CA ILE A 214 -20.45 -10.87 4.92
C ILE A 214 -21.68 -11.72 5.24
N ARG A 215 -22.83 -11.42 4.61
CA ARG A 215 -24.07 -12.17 4.84
C ARG A 215 -23.96 -13.62 4.35
N LEU A 216 -23.39 -13.83 3.16
CA LEU A 216 -23.18 -15.18 2.62
C LEU A 216 -22.29 -16.01 3.54
N LYS A 217 -21.20 -15.45 4.01
CA LYS A 217 -20.29 -16.13 4.94
C LYS A 217 -20.97 -16.50 6.27
N ALA A 218 -21.82 -15.63 6.80
CA ALA A 218 -22.58 -15.90 8.01
C ALA A 218 -23.60 -17.04 7.81
N ALA A 219 -24.26 -17.10 6.66
CA ALA A 219 -25.21 -18.17 6.33
C ALA A 219 -24.51 -19.54 6.23
N ASP A 220 -23.32 -19.60 5.62
CA ASP A 220 -22.53 -20.84 5.51
C ASP A 220 -22.08 -21.37 6.89
N THR A 221 -21.84 -20.49 7.85
CA THR A 221 -21.40 -20.87 9.21
C THR A 221 -22.58 -21.37 10.07
N THR A 222 -23.81 -20.97 9.77
CA THR A 222 -25.02 -21.39 10.50
C THR A 222 -25.67 -22.67 9.91
N GLY A 223 -25.21 -23.12 8.75
CA GLY A 223 -25.71 -24.32 8.06
C GLY A 223 -24.89 -25.60 8.32
N GLN A 224 -23.84 -25.51 9.14
CA GLN A 224 -23.04 -26.66 9.63
C GLN A 224 -23.33 -26.92 11.09
#